data_817339db27bc8f48377ef973a520e7d7
#
_entry.id   817339db27bc8f48377ef973a520e7d7
#
_cell.length_a   1.000
_cell.length_b   1.000
_cell.length_c   1.000
_cell.angle_alpha   90.00
_cell.angle_beta   90.00
_cell.angle_gamma   90.00
#
_symmetry.space_group_name_H-M   'P 1'
#
loop_
_entity.id
_entity.type
_entity.pdbx_description
1 polymer ?
#
loop_
_entity_poly.entity_id
_entity_poly.type
_entity_poly.pdbx_seq_one_letter_code
_entity_poly.pdbx_strand_id
1 'polypeptide(L)'
;RNSVFYKEIIEKQQLAPSASAYNYSSEIAGQFSMSVRANANTSLNDIYDAIMQSLANFEANGVSDNDLKRIKAGQETAFYNSVSTNLSKARQLGFYNEYAGDPGFVTTDIANILSVTKEDVMHVYNKYIKDQHAVILSVVPQSQPELILDDSEEAFIKVEQVVRGKEKEFDMKYGQENKPFVKTETKYDRSEPALGELPLLTIPQVWTNSLSNGTKLYGIENSELPLVQFYLRIDGGQLLDPSDKKGTASLVANLMDEGTKSKTPAELEEAIDLLGSSISISAGLESISISGNSLAKNLDATLDLVNEILTEPRWDEKAFEIAKTRRLASIQQVKGNPQSLAFNALNKRLYGDSHPSATPLGGTADSVESITMTDLKNYFNANISPQVAHFH
;
A
#
# COMPACT_ATOMS: atom_id res chain seq x y z
N ARG A 1 -8.89 -1.46 6.84
CA ARG A 1 -9.70 -2.08 7.93
C ARG A 1 -11.13 -1.51 8.02
N ASN A 2 -11.37 -0.30 7.53
CA ASN A 2 -12.66 0.40 7.72
C ASN A 2 -13.74 0.09 6.67
N SER A 3 -13.45 -0.69 5.62
CA SER A 3 -14.44 -1.06 4.60
C SER A 3 -15.46 -2.07 5.11
N VAL A 4 -16.67 -2.06 4.54
CA VAL A 4 -17.75 -3.01 4.85
C VAL A 4 -17.30 -4.45 4.64
N PHE A 5 -16.57 -4.71 3.54
CA PHE A 5 -16.01 -6.03 3.23
C PHE A 5 -15.01 -6.50 4.29
N TYR A 6 -14.10 -5.63 4.73
CA TYR A 6 -13.13 -6.00 5.75
C TYR A 6 -13.82 -6.38 7.05
N LYS A 7 -14.73 -5.53 7.51
CA LYS A 7 -15.46 -5.74 8.76
C LYS A 7 -16.29 -7.04 8.75
N GLU A 8 -17.00 -7.32 7.66
CA GLU A 8 -17.86 -8.49 7.60
C GLU A 8 -17.09 -9.79 7.30
N ILE A 9 -16.26 -9.80 6.24
CA ILE A 9 -15.65 -11.02 5.72
C ILE A 9 -14.39 -11.41 6.50
N ILE A 10 -13.55 -10.41 6.85
CA ILE A 10 -12.23 -10.68 7.44
C ILE A 10 -12.30 -10.64 8.97
N GLU A 11 -12.88 -9.60 9.54
CA GLU A 11 -12.84 -9.38 10.98
C GLU A 11 -13.90 -10.19 11.71
N LYS A 12 -15.16 -10.13 11.26
CA LYS A 12 -16.31 -10.79 11.93
C LYS A 12 -16.39 -12.27 11.61
N GLN A 13 -16.41 -12.63 10.33
CA GLN A 13 -16.59 -14.02 9.90
C GLN A 13 -15.27 -14.79 9.74
N GLN A 14 -14.13 -14.10 9.59
CA GLN A 14 -12.80 -14.69 9.44
C GLN A 14 -12.67 -15.69 8.27
N LEU A 15 -13.43 -15.46 7.20
CA LEU A 15 -13.51 -16.37 6.04
C LEU A 15 -12.34 -16.17 5.05
N ALA A 16 -11.68 -15.02 5.07
CA ALA A 16 -10.69 -14.66 4.07
C ALA A 16 -9.54 -13.81 4.66
N PRO A 17 -8.32 -13.93 4.15
CA PRO A 17 -7.22 -13.03 4.50
C PRO A 17 -7.29 -11.68 3.75
N SER A 18 -8.06 -11.62 2.64
CA SER A 18 -8.22 -10.40 1.83
C SER A 18 -9.57 -10.38 1.12
N ALA A 19 -10.18 -9.20 1.10
CA ALA A 19 -11.37 -8.88 0.33
C ALA A 19 -11.23 -7.46 -0.23
N SER A 20 -11.59 -7.24 -1.49
CA SER A 20 -11.47 -5.96 -2.16
C SER A 20 -12.66 -5.70 -3.08
N ALA A 21 -12.99 -4.43 -3.26
CA ALA A 21 -13.90 -3.96 -4.28
C ALA A 21 -13.25 -2.78 -5.01
N TYR A 22 -13.35 -2.75 -6.32
CA TYR A 22 -12.77 -1.69 -7.13
C TYR A 22 -13.60 -1.42 -8.37
N ASN A 23 -13.54 -0.19 -8.83
CA ASN A 23 -14.12 0.24 -10.11
C ASN A 23 -13.00 0.46 -11.12
N TYR A 24 -13.08 -0.20 -12.26
CA TYR A 24 -12.22 0.02 -13.40
C TYR A 24 -13.01 0.76 -14.47
N SER A 25 -12.61 1.99 -14.74
CA SER A 25 -13.23 2.83 -15.78
C SER A 25 -12.33 2.92 -16.99
N SER A 26 -12.91 2.73 -18.17
CA SER A 26 -12.24 2.97 -19.45
C SER A 26 -13.13 3.83 -20.35
N GLU A 27 -12.63 4.23 -21.52
CA GLU A 27 -13.29 5.15 -22.43
C GLU A 27 -14.69 4.70 -22.84
N ILE A 28 -14.87 3.42 -23.18
CA ILE A 28 -16.12 2.90 -23.75
C ILE A 28 -17.02 2.30 -22.66
N ALA A 29 -16.44 1.58 -21.70
CA ALA A 29 -17.17 0.89 -20.65
C ALA A 29 -16.30 0.72 -19.41
N GLY A 30 -16.92 0.45 -18.27
CA GLY A 30 -16.25 0.13 -17.03
C GLY A 30 -16.80 -1.14 -16.40
N GLN A 31 -16.13 -1.62 -15.37
CA GLN A 31 -16.64 -2.70 -14.55
C GLN A 31 -16.40 -2.42 -13.07
N PHE A 32 -17.38 -2.77 -12.25
CA PHE A 32 -17.22 -2.86 -10.82
C PHE A 32 -16.94 -4.31 -10.45
N SER A 33 -15.86 -4.55 -9.74
CA SER A 33 -15.41 -5.90 -9.37
C SER A 33 -15.28 -6.05 -7.88
N MET A 34 -15.71 -7.20 -7.36
CA MET A 34 -15.49 -7.64 -6.00
C MET A 34 -14.66 -8.91 -6.04
N SER A 35 -13.60 -9.00 -5.25
CA SER A 35 -12.70 -10.15 -5.20
C SER A 35 -12.40 -10.53 -3.77
N VAL A 36 -12.58 -11.81 -3.46
CA VAL A 36 -12.28 -12.37 -2.14
C VAL A 36 -11.42 -13.61 -2.32
N ARG A 37 -10.33 -13.68 -1.58
CA ARG A 37 -9.51 -14.88 -1.51
C ARG A 37 -9.86 -15.63 -0.21
N ALA A 38 -10.54 -16.75 -0.34
CA ALA A 38 -10.95 -17.56 0.79
C ALA A 38 -9.77 -18.17 1.57
N ASN A 39 -9.95 -18.40 2.85
CA ASN A 39 -9.06 -19.24 3.65
C ASN A 39 -9.07 -20.70 3.14
N ALA A 40 -8.05 -21.47 3.47
CA ALA A 40 -8.02 -22.90 3.12
C ALA A 40 -9.25 -23.62 3.68
N ASN A 41 -9.85 -24.49 2.88
CA ASN A 41 -11.04 -25.29 3.22
C ASN A 41 -12.32 -24.46 3.49
N THR A 42 -12.38 -23.20 3.08
CA THR A 42 -13.60 -22.38 3.17
C THR A 42 -14.43 -22.56 1.91
N SER A 43 -15.71 -22.87 2.06
CA SER A 43 -16.66 -22.95 0.95
C SER A 43 -16.84 -21.59 0.26
N LEU A 44 -16.91 -21.57 -1.07
CA LEU A 44 -17.23 -20.34 -1.80
C LEU A 44 -18.70 -19.93 -1.64
N ASN A 45 -19.58 -20.80 -1.17
CA ASN A 45 -20.94 -20.42 -0.74
C ASN A 45 -20.88 -19.48 0.47
N ASP A 46 -20.07 -19.81 1.49
CA ASP A 46 -19.90 -18.94 2.67
C ASP A 46 -19.34 -17.57 2.28
N ILE A 47 -18.40 -17.54 1.30
CA ILE A 47 -17.86 -16.30 0.77
C ILE A 47 -18.93 -15.48 0.04
N TYR A 48 -19.74 -16.13 -0.79
CA TYR A 48 -20.83 -15.46 -1.52
C TYR A 48 -21.85 -14.86 -0.55
N ASP A 49 -22.26 -15.64 0.46
CA ASP A 49 -23.20 -15.16 1.48
C ASP A 49 -22.63 -13.98 2.26
N ALA A 50 -21.34 -14.01 2.59
CA ALA A 50 -20.66 -12.90 3.27
C ALA A 50 -20.55 -11.63 2.39
N ILE A 51 -20.37 -11.78 1.07
CA ILE A 51 -20.43 -10.67 0.10
C ILE A 51 -21.85 -10.09 0.10
N MET A 52 -22.87 -10.93 -0.05
CA MET A 52 -24.28 -10.47 -0.07
C MET A 52 -24.68 -9.81 1.25
N GLN A 53 -24.23 -10.34 2.39
CA GLN A 53 -24.44 -9.72 3.70
C GLN A 53 -23.75 -8.36 3.81
N SER A 54 -22.55 -8.22 3.24
CA SER A 54 -21.83 -6.93 3.20
C SER A 54 -22.57 -5.88 2.37
N LEU A 55 -23.15 -6.28 1.24
CA LEU A 55 -23.99 -5.42 0.41
C LEU A 55 -25.29 -5.02 1.14
N ALA A 56 -25.95 -5.97 1.78
CA ALA A 56 -27.14 -5.70 2.58
C ALA A 56 -26.86 -4.75 3.75
N ASN A 57 -25.72 -4.90 4.42
CA ASN A 57 -25.26 -3.99 5.46
C ASN A 57 -25.01 -2.58 4.91
N PHE A 58 -24.42 -2.49 3.70
CA PHE A 58 -24.21 -1.21 3.03
C PHE A 58 -25.54 -0.55 2.64
N GLU A 59 -26.51 -1.31 2.13
CA GLU A 59 -27.83 -0.80 1.79
C GLU A 59 -28.59 -0.26 3.02
N ALA A 60 -28.50 -0.99 4.14
CA ALA A 60 -29.19 -0.63 5.36
C ALA A 60 -28.60 0.62 6.04
N ASN A 61 -27.29 0.79 6.00
CA ASN A 61 -26.59 1.83 6.76
C ASN A 61 -26.11 2.99 5.90
N GLY A 62 -25.96 2.79 4.58
CA GLY A 62 -25.38 3.76 3.65
C GLY A 62 -23.93 4.09 3.96
N VAL A 63 -23.51 5.29 3.55
CA VAL A 63 -22.17 5.84 3.82
C VAL A 63 -22.25 6.76 5.04
N SER A 64 -21.43 6.56 6.04
CA SER A 64 -21.33 7.46 7.18
C SER A 64 -20.64 8.78 6.81
N ASP A 65 -20.87 9.84 7.60
CA ASP A 65 -20.17 11.12 7.39
C ASP A 65 -18.66 10.98 7.54
N ASN A 66 -18.20 10.14 8.48
CA ASN A 66 -16.79 9.86 8.68
C ASN A 66 -16.20 9.11 7.48
N ASP A 67 -16.90 8.10 6.92
CA ASP A 67 -16.41 7.39 5.74
C ASP A 67 -16.28 8.31 4.54
N LEU A 68 -17.30 9.14 4.29
CA LEU A 68 -17.26 10.09 3.17
C LEU A 68 -16.13 11.13 3.35
N LYS A 69 -15.96 11.67 4.57
CA LYS A 69 -14.89 12.61 4.90
C LYS A 69 -13.51 11.96 4.69
N ARG A 70 -13.34 10.74 5.20
CA ARG A 70 -12.11 9.95 5.07
C ARG A 70 -11.75 9.68 3.60
N ILE A 71 -12.72 9.24 2.80
CA ILE A 71 -12.53 8.96 1.38
C ILE A 71 -12.14 10.25 0.64
N LYS A 72 -12.84 11.36 0.88
CA LYS A 72 -12.52 12.66 0.25
C LYS A 72 -11.12 13.14 0.63
N ALA A 73 -10.74 13.04 1.89
CA ALA A 73 -9.41 13.43 2.34
C ALA A 73 -8.31 12.60 1.64
N GLY A 74 -8.50 11.28 1.55
CA GLY A 74 -7.59 10.39 0.81
C GLY A 74 -7.52 10.72 -0.68
N GLN A 75 -8.66 11.00 -1.33
CA GLN A 75 -8.70 11.39 -2.74
C GLN A 75 -8.04 12.75 -2.99
N GLU A 76 -8.24 13.73 -2.11
CA GLU A 76 -7.56 15.04 -2.19
C GLU A 76 -6.04 14.87 -2.14
N THR A 77 -5.53 14.08 -1.21
CA THR A 77 -4.10 13.79 -1.11
C THR A 77 -3.57 13.03 -2.32
N ALA A 78 -4.29 12.01 -2.79
CA ALA A 78 -3.95 11.25 -3.98
C ALA A 78 -3.90 12.14 -5.23
N PHE A 79 -4.84 13.06 -5.36
CA PHE A 79 -4.86 14.04 -6.44
C PHE A 79 -3.60 14.90 -6.45
N TYR A 80 -3.23 15.52 -5.34
CA TYR A 80 -2.00 16.33 -5.29
C TYR A 80 -0.73 15.50 -5.53
N ASN A 81 -0.66 14.28 -5.01
CA ASN A 81 0.45 13.37 -5.30
C ASN A 81 0.54 13.02 -6.79
N SER A 82 -0.59 12.88 -7.48
CA SER A 82 -0.65 12.56 -8.92
C SER A 82 -0.06 13.66 -9.82
N VAL A 83 0.07 14.88 -9.32
CA VAL A 83 0.63 16.03 -10.06
C VAL A 83 1.94 16.54 -9.45
N SER A 84 2.62 15.72 -8.63
CA SER A 84 3.83 16.14 -7.91
C SER A 84 5.10 16.17 -8.76
N THR A 85 5.14 15.46 -9.90
CA THR A 85 6.31 15.45 -10.80
C THR A 85 5.98 16.01 -12.17
N ASN A 86 6.98 16.52 -12.91
CA ASN A 86 6.78 17.05 -14.26
C ASN A 86 6.21 15.99 -15.22
N LEU A 87 6.67 14.74 -15.10
CA LEU A 87 6.15 13.64 -15.93
C LEU A 87 4.70 13.33 -15.59
N SER A 88 4.33 13.29 -14.32
CA SER A 88 2.95 13.05 -13.92
C SER A 88 2.03 14.20 -14.31
N LYS A 89 2.47 15.48 -14.20
CA LYS A 89 1.75 16.63 -14.72
C LYS A 89 1.50 16.51 -16.22
N ALA A 90 2.55 16.20 -17.00
CA ALA A 90 2.42 16.04 -18.44
C ALA A 90 1.43 14.93 -18.82
N ARG A 91 1.48 13.79 -18.13
CA ARG A 91 0.51 12.69 -18.33
C ARG A 91 -0.92 13.11 -17.98
N GLN A 92 -1.10 13.81 -16.88
CA GLN A 92 -2.42 14.27 -16.43
C GLN A 92 -3.02 15.29 -17.41
N LEU A 93 -2.22 16.23 -17.91
CA LEU A 93 -2.66 17.17 -18.94
C LEU A 93 -3.06 16.45 -20.24
N GLY A 94 -2.26 15.46 -20.67
CA GLY A 94 -2.59 14.63 -21.83
C GLY A 94 -3.88 13.85 -21.64
N PHE A 95 -4.07 13.25 -20.44
CA PHE A 95 -5.27 12.52 -20.08
C PHE A 95 -6.52 13.40 -20.11
N TYR A 96 -6.48 14.58 -19.51
CA TYR A 96 -7.62 15.49 -19.54
C TYR A 96 -7.89 16.06 -20.92
N ASN A 97 -6.86 16.32 -21.73
CA ASN A 97 -7.06 16.73 -23.11
C ASN A 97 -7.76 15.64 -23.94
N GLU A 98 -7.40 14.37 -23.75
CA GLU A 98 -7.97 13.23 -24.46
C GLU A 98 -9.41 12.96 -24.04
N TYR A 99 -9.69 12.85 -22.75
CA TYR A 99 -10.97 12.36 -22.23
C TYR A 99 -11.94 13.46 -21.84
N ALA A 100 -11.48 14.65 -21.47
CA ALA A 100 -12.33 15.79 -21.12
C ALA A 100 -12.31 16.90 -22.18
N GLY A 101 -11.42 16.83 -23.18
CA GLY A 101 -11.27 17.85 -24.22
C GLY A 101 -10.61 19.13 -23.72
N ASP A 102 -10.19 19.22 -22.49
CA ASP A 102 -9.57 20.40 -21.86
C ASP A 102 -8.49 19.98 -20.85
N PRO A 103 -7.21 20.28 -21.10
CA PRO A 103 -6.14 20.07 -20.12
C PRO A 103 -6.38 20.75 -18.79
N GLY A 104 -7.12 21.88 -18.76
CA GLY A 104 -7.47 22.64 -17.55
C GLY A 104 -8.56 21.96 -16.69
N PHE A 105 -9.12 20.84 -17.08
CA PHE A 105 -10.14 20.10 -16.33
C PHE A 105 -9.69 19.66 -14.93
N VAL A 106 -8.40 19.72 -14.66
CA VAL A 106 -7.79 19.37 -13.38
C VAL A 106 -8.46 20.06 -12.18
N THR A 107 -8.84 21.32 -12.30
CA THR A 107 -9.51 22.08 -11.23
C THR A 107 -10.96 21.65 -11.04
N THR A 108 -11.63 21.28 -12.14
CA THR A 108 -13.01 20.76 -12.11
C THR A 108 -13.04 19.37 -11.50
N ASP A 109 -12.07 18.52 -11.81
CA ASP A 109 -12.02 17.14 -11.32
C ASP A 109 -11.91 17.08 -9.81
N ILE A 110 -10.97 17.82 -9.22
CA ILE A 110 -10.85 17.87 -7.75
C ILE A 110 -12.10 18.47 -7.09
N ALA A 111 -12.71 19.49 -7.70
CA ALA A 111 -13.94 20.08 -7.19
C ALA A 111 -15.10 19.06 -7.22
N ASN A 112 -15.21 18.27 -8.29
CA ASN A 112 -16.20 17.21 -8.41
C ASN A 112 -16.00 16.14 -7.32
N ILE A 113 -14.77 15.67 -7.09
CA ILE A 113 -14.44 14.70 -6.04
C ILE A 113 -14.88 15.23 -4.67
N LEU A 114 -14.55 16.47 -4.36
CA LEU A 114 -14.87 17.07 -3.06
C LEU A 114 -16.35 17.40 -2.88
N SER A 115 -17.11 17.55 -3.97
CA SER A 115 -18.55 17.85 -3.93
C SER A 115 -19.43 16.61 -3.72
N VAL A 116 -18.93 15.38 -3.95
CA VAL A 116 -19.72 14.14 -3.82
C VAL A 116 -20.44 14.06 -2.49
N THR A 117 -21.74 13.73 -2.51
CA THR A 117 -22.58 13.55 -1.33
C THR A 117 -22.85 12.08 -1.04
N LYS A 118 -23.42 11.77 0.12
CA LYS A 118 -23.88 10.41 0.45
C LYS A 118 -24.99 9.95 -0.51
N GLU A 119 -25.85 10.86 -0.89
CA GLU A 119 -26.94 10.66 -1.83
C GLU A 119 -26.40 10.28 -3.22
N ASP A 120 -25.32 10.92 -3.69
CA ASP A 120 -24.66 10.60 -4.94
C ASP A 120 -24.09 9.16 -4.92
N VAL A 121 -23.44 8.79 -3.82
CA VAL A 121 -22.91 7.41 -3.66
C VAL A 121 -24.04 6.38 -3.70
N MET A 122 -25.12 6.61 -2.97
CA MET A 122 -26.27 5.70 -2.96
C MET A 122 -27.02 5.68 -4.31
N HIS A 123 -27.07 6.81 -5.01
CA HIS A 123 -27.63 6.88 -6.35
C HIS A 123 -26.85 5.99 -7.34
N VAL A 124 -25.51 6.10 -7.32
CA VAL A 124 -24.61 5.27 -8.16
C VAL A 124 -24.72 3.79 -7.80
N TYR A 125 -24.73 3.46 -6.51
CA TYR A 125 -24.92 2.10 -6.03
C TYR A 125 -26.24 1.49 -6.54
N ASN A 126 -27.36 2.18 -6.36
CA ASN A 126 -28.68 1.72 -6.80
C ASN A 126 -28.78 1.58 -8.33
N LYS A 127 -28.07 2.43 -9.09
CA LYS A 127 -28.12 2.43 -10.55
C LYS A 127 -27.25 1.33 -11.17
N TYR A 128 -26.07 1.05 -10.62
CA TYR A 128 -25.07 0.24 -11.30
C TYR A 128 -24.70 -1.06 -10.58
N ILE A 129 -25.08 -1.24 -9.33
CA ILE A 129 -24.67 -2.41 -8.53
C ILE A 129 -25.89 -3.19 -8.02
N LYS A 130 -26.81 -2.50 -7.35
CA LYS A 130 -27.99 -3.13 -6.78
C LYS A 130 -28.89 -3.75 -7.87
N ASP A 131 -29.25 -5.02 -7.66
CA ASP A 131 -30.11 -5.78 -8.56
C ASP A 131 -29.62 -5.86 -10.02
N GLN A 132 -28.33 -5.61 -10.25
CA GLN A 132 -27.74 -5.74 -11.59
C GLN A 132 -27.19 -7.15 -11.82
N HIS A 133 -27.19 -7.58 -13.09
CA HIS A 133 -26.57 -8.83 -13.48
C HIS A 133 -25.06 -8.79 -13.25
N ALA A 134 -24.53 -9.84 -12.66
CA ALA A 134 -23.11 -10.00 -12.41
C ALA A 134 -22.59 -11.32 -12.99
N VAL A 135 -21.34 -11.33 -13.43
CA VAL A 135 -20.60 -12.56 -13.73
C VAL A 135 -19.85 -12.96 -12.48
N ILE A 136 -20.11 -14.17 -11.98
CA ILE A 136 -19.45 -14.71 -10.80
C ILE A 136 -18.47 -15.78 -11.27
N LEU A 137 -17.20 -15.60 -10.91
CA LEU A 137 -16.14 -16.55 -11.22
C LEU A 137 -15.68 -17.23 -9.94
N SER A 138 -15.82 -18.55 -9.89
CA SER A 138 -15.37 -19.40 -8.80
C SER A 138 -14.10 -20.14 -9.19
N VAL A 139 -13.05 -20.07 -8.37
CA VAL A 139 -11.78 -20.78 -8.59
C VAL A 139 -11.43 -21.55 -7.33
N VAL A 140 -11.33 -22.85 -7.44
CA VAL A 140 -10.99 -23.76 -6.33
C VAL A 140 -9.81 -24.67 -6.70
N PRO A 141 -9.06 -25.21 -5.73
CA PRO A 141 -8.04 -26.21 -6.00
C PRO A 141 -8.67 -27.45 -6.68
N GLN A 142 -7.98 -28.04 -7.67
CA GLN A 142 -8.43 -29.28 -8.33
C GLN A 142 -8.67 -30.45 -7.35
N SER A 143 -7.99 -30.45 -6.22
CA SER A 143 -8.14 -31.45 -5.16
C SER A 143 -9.35 -31.22 -4.24
N GLN A 144 -10.04 -30.09 -4.38
CA GLN A 144 -11.15 -29.69 -3.51
C GLN A 144 -12.31 -29.08 -4.31
N PRO A 145 -12.87 -29.82 -5.31
CA PRO A 145 -13.94 -29.30 -6.17
C PRO A 145 -15.25 -29.04 -5.40
N GLU A 146 -15.42 -29.65 -4.23
CA GLU A 146 -16.58 -29.48 -3.36
C GLU A 146 -16.68 -28.09 -2.72
N LEU A 147 -15.60 -27.29 -2.79
CA LEU A 147 -15.61 -25.93 -2.23
C LEU A 147 -16.19 -24.89 -3.20
N ILE A 148 -16.52 -25.29 -4.45
CA ILE A 148 -17.04 -24.37 -5.47
C ILE A 148 -18.42 -23.81 -5.05
N LEU A 149 -18.74 -22.62 -5.53
CA LEU A 149 -20.07 -22.04 -5.35
C LEU A 149 -21.12 -22.89 -6.08
N ASP A 150 -22.23 -23.16 -5.41
CA ASP A 150 -23.37 -23.90 -5.95
C ASP A 150 -23.87 -23.28 -7.27
N ASP A 151 -24.44 -24.09 -8.12
CA ASP A 151 -24.93 -23.69 -9.46
C ASP A 151 -23.84 -23.14 -10.42
N SER A 152 -22.54 -23.37 -10.08
CA SER A 152 -21.45 -23.02 -10.98
C SER A 152 -21.36 -24.00 -12.16
N GLU A 153 -21.19 -23.46 -13.36
CA GLU A 153 -20.88 -24.25 -14.56
C GLU A 153 -19.38 -24.24 -14.83
N GLU A 154 -18.82 -25.34 -15.32
CA GLU A 154 -17.42 -25.38 -15.68
C GLU A 154 -17.12 -24.41 -16.85
N ALA A 155 -16.18 -23.51 -16.64
CA ALA A 155 -15.81 -22.55 -17.67
C ALA A 155 -15.12 -23.28 -18.84
N PHE A 156 -15.61 -23.07 -20.06
CA PHE A 156 -14.97 -23.62 -21.25
C PHE A 156 -13.64 -22.90 -21.49
N ILE A 157 -12.54 -23.60 -21.20
CA ILE A 157 -11.18 -23.14 -21.49
C ILE A 157 -10.72 -23.81 -22.78
N LYS A 158 -10.55 -23.04 -23.85
CA LYS A 158 -9.93 -23.52 -25.07
C LYS A 158 -8.45 -23.73 -24.79
N VAL A 159 -8.07 -24.97 -24.49
CA VAL A 159 -6.67 -25.34 -24.36
C VAL A 159 -6.09 -25.47 -25.76
N GLU A 160 -5.20 -24.56 -26.13
CA GLU A 160 -4.40 -24.75 -27.35
C GLU A 160 -3.38 -25.87 -27.08
N GLN A 161 -3.52 -26.96 -27.82
CA GLN A 161 -2.53 -28.02 -27.79
C GLN A 161 -1.26 -27.53 -28.50
N VAL A 162 -0.25 -27.24 -27.71
CA VAL A 162 1.13 -27.03 -28.25
C VAL A 162 1.62 -28.39 -28.74
N VAL A 163 1.46 -28.66 -30.03
CA VAL A 163 2.00 -29.85 -30.68
C VAL A 163 3.48 -29.63 -30.88
N ARG A 164 4.31 -30.07 -29.91
CA ARG A 164 5.77 -30.04 -30.01
C ARG A 164 6.22 -30.81 -31.28
N GLY A 165 7.09 -30.18 -32.07
CA GLY A 165 7.64 -30.77 -33.31
C GLY A 165 6.86 -30.42 -34.58
N LYS A 166 5.77 -29.63 -34.50
CA LYS A 166 5.14 -28.93 -35.63
C LYS A 166 5.25 -27.42 -35.48
N GLU A 167 6.16 -26.97 -34.63
CA GLU A 167 6.57 -25.58 -34.66
C GLU A 167 7.11 -25.34 -36.07
N LYS A 168 6.31 -24.73 -36.96
CA LYS A 168 6.90 -24.03 -38.08
C LYS A 168 7.92 -23.13 -37.45
N GLU A 169 9.21 -23.28 -37.86
CA GLU A 169 10.19 -22.26 -37.56
C GLU A 169 9.46 -20.93 -37.82
N PHE A 170 9.15 -20.23 -36.75
CA PHE A 170 8.69 -18.87 -36.85
C PHE A 170 9.92 -18.17 -37.40
N ASP A 171 9.99 -18.13 -38.75
CA ASP A 171 10.97 -17.33 -39.44
C ASP A 171 10.67 -15.89 -38.97
N MET A 172 11.37 -15.51 -37.89
CA MET A 172 11.31 -14.17 -37.36
C MET A 172 11.99 -13.24 -38.35
N LYS A 173 11.48 -13.18 -39.56
CA LYS A 173 11.62 -12.04 -40.46
C LYS A 173 10.78 -10.85 -39.96
N TYR A 174 10.72 -10.67 -38.62
CA TYR A 174 10.38 -9.40 -38.02
C TYR A 174 11.47 -8.42 -38.46
N GLY A 175 11.18 -7.63 -39.46
CA GLY A 175 12.05 -6.53 -39.92
C GLY A 175 12.51 -6.62 -41.38
N GLN A 176 12.06 -7.59 -42.20
CA GLN A 176 12.41 -7.62 -43.61
C GLN A 176 11.27 -7.22 -44.58
N GLU A 177 10.06 -6.99 -44.10
CA GLU A 177 9.15 -6.14 -44.86
C GLU A 177 9.51 -4.68 -44.59
N ASN A 178 10.46 -4.15 -45.35
CA ASN A 178 10.67 -2.71 -45.46
C ASN A 178 9.45 -2.04 -46.11
N LYS A 179 8.27 -2.21 -45.51
CA LYS A 179 7.17 -1.30 -45.80
C LYS A 179 7.57 0.04 -45.21
N PRO A 180 7.78 1.08 -46.06
CA PRO A 180 8.10 2.38 -45.52
C PRO A 180 7.05 2.75 -44.48
N PHE A 181 7.51 3.09 -43.26
CA PHE A 181 6.60 3.55 -42.22
C PHE A 181 5.92 4.86 -42.74
N VAL A 182 4.67 4.76 -43.09
CA VAL A 182 3.88 5.91 -43.47
C VAL A 182 3.27 6.48 -42.22
N LYS A 183 3.78 7.65 -41.81
CA LYS A 183 3.19 8.40 -40.68
C LYS A 183 1.72 8.71 -41.03
N THR A 184 0.82 8.42 -40.09
CA THR A 184 -0.57 8.86 -40.18
C THR A 184 -0.62 10.38 -40.36
N GLU A 185 -1.35 10.88 -41.31
CA GLU A 185 -1.57 12.32 -41.49
C GLU A 185 -2.16 12.92 -40.20
N THR A 186 -1.65 14.03 -39.78
CA THR A 186 -2.08 14.76 -38.58
C THR A 186 -1.92 16.24 -38.78
N LYS A 187 -2.84 17.01 -38.23
CA LYS A 187 -2.76 18.47 -38.20
C LYS A 187 -1.77 19.00 -37.16
N TYR A 188 -1.28 18.12 -36.29
CA TYR A 188 -0.34 18.49 -35.22
C TYR A 188 1.10 18.23 -35.68
N ASP A 189 2.00 19.13 -35.30
CA ASP A 189 3.42 18.89 -35.42
C ASP A 189 3.83 17.75 -34.48
N ARG A 190 4.37 16.68 -35.05
CA ARG A 190 4.89 15.49 -34.33
C ARG A 190 6.41 15.41 -34.46
N SER A 191 7.07 16.48 -34.86
CA SER A 191 8.52 16.53 -34.81
C SER A 191 8.97 16.45 -33.35
N GLU A 192 10.15 15.89 -33.13
CA GLU A 192 10.78 15.91 -31.82
C GLU A 192 11.05 17.37 -31.43
N PRO A 193 10.61 17.83 -30.26
CA PRO A 193 10.91 19.17 -29.79
C PRO A 193 12.42 19.39 -29.76
N ALA A 194 12.87 20.57 -30.12
CA ALA A 194 14.27 20.92 -29.99
C ALA A 194 14.71 20.73 -28.53
N LEU A 195 15.87 20.11 -28.34
CA LEU A 195 16.50 20.04 -27.03
C LEU A 195 16.80 21.45 -26.58
N GLY A 196 16.15 21.93 -25.52
CA GLY A 196 16.46 23.15 -24.86
C GLY A 196 17.84 23.11 -24.21
N GLU A 197 18.29 24.26 -23.65
CA GLU A 197 19.45 24.23 -22.78
C GLU A 197 19.26 23.25 -21.61
N LEU A 198 20.32 22.52 -21.30
CA LEU A 198 20.27 21.62 -20.12
C LEU A 198 19.97 22.44 -18.86
N PRO A 199 18.93 22.10 -18.10
CA PRO A 199 18.64 22.85 -16.90
C PRO A 199 19.82 22.72 -15.93
N LEU A 200 20.31 23.86 -15.42
CA LEU A 200 21.27 23.83 -14.33
C LEU A 200 20.63 23.24 -13.09
N LEU A 201 21.27 22.21 -12.52
CA LEU A 201 20.85 21.62 -11.27
C LEU A 201 21.01 22.66 -10.14
N THR A 202 19.90 23.19 -9.66
CA THR A 202 19.90 24.06 -8.49
C THR A 202 19.63 23.18 -7.26
N ILE A 203 20.65 23.11 -6.38
CA ILE A 203 20.48 22.40 -5.09
C ILE A 203 19.59 23.28 -4.21
N PRO A 204 18.44 22.76 -3.71
CA PRO A 204 17.59 23.53 -2.83
C PRO A 204 18.30 23.86 -1.52
N GLN A 205 17.99 25.02 -0.95
CA GLN A 205 18.51 25.40 0.36
C GLN A 205 17.86 24.53 1.45
N VAL A 206 18.70 23.81 2.19
CA VAL A 206 18.27 23.05 3.37
C VAL A 206 18.39 23.98 4.57
N TRP A 207 17.26 24.23 5.26
CA TRP A 207 17.30 24.86 6.56
C TRP A 207 17.50 23.80 7.66
N THR A 208 18.14 24.19 8.75
CA THR A 208 18.40 23.30 9.87
C THR A 208 17.99 23.97 11.18
N ASN A 209 17.47 23.18 12.11
CA ASN A 209 17.11 23.64 13.44
C ASN A 209 17.26 22.46 14.45
N SER A 210 17.06 22.73 15.72
CA SER A 210 17.05 21.71 16.78
C SER A 210 15.97 22.04 17.81
N LEU A 211 15.21 21.02 18.20
CA LEU A 211 14.25 21.17 19.29
C LEU A 211 14.95 21.12 20.65
N SER A 212 14.30 21.63 21.68
CA SER A 212 14.81 21.65 23.05
C SER A 212 15.05 20.23 23.62
N ASN A 213 14.37 19.22 23.08
CA ASN A 213 14.54 17.80 23.45
C ASN A 213 15.74 17.11 22.76
N GLY A 214 16.49 17.83 21.90
CA GLY A 214 17.66 17.32 21.18
C GLY A 214 17.39 16.82 19.76
N THR A 215 16.15 16.70 19.32
CA THR A 215 15.82 16.29 17.93
C THR A 215 16.34 17.33 16.93
N LYS A 216 17.07 16.87 15.94
CA LYS A 216 17.56 17.72 14.84
C LYS A 216 16.51 17.80 13.74
N LEU A 217 16.29 19.00 13.21
CA LEU A 217 15.36 19.28 12.15
C LEU A 217 16.09 19.68 10.88
N TYR A 218 15.66 19.17 9.75
CA TYR A 218 16.12 19.53 8.43
C TYR A 218 14.91 19.72 7.54
N GLY A 219 14.93 20.71 6.65
CA GLY A 219 13.82 20.90 5.74
C GLY A 219 14.16 21.66 4.48
N ILE A 220 13.35 21.43 3.48
CA ILE A 220 13.39 22.12 2.19
C ILE A 220 11.99 22.69 1.97
N GLU A 221 11.92 23.98 1.64
CA GLU A 221 10.64 24.60 1.31
C GLU A 221 10.31 24.35 -0.18
N ASN A 222 9.14 23.77 -0.41
CA ASN A 222 8.52 23.65 -1.71
C ASN A 222 7.03 23.94 -1.58
N SER A 223 6.60 25.11 -2.04
CA SER A 223 5.22 25.60 -1.94
C SER A 223 4.38 25.35 -3.19
N GLU A 224 4.87 24.53 -4.12
CA GLU A 224 4.15 24.25 -5.37
C GLU A 224 2.83 23.50 -5.13
N LEU A 225 2.82 22.59 -4.17
CA LEU A 225 1.63 21.80 -3.80
C LEU A 225 1.42 21.90 -2.28
N PRO A 226 0.16 21.80 -1.81
CA PRO A 226 -0.16 21.84 -0.38
C PRO A 226 0.11 20.50 0.30
N LEU A 227 1.26 19.89 0.04
CA LEU A 227 1.71 18.60 0.58
C LEU A 227 2.94 18.78 1.44
N VAL A 228 3.01 18.04 2.53
CA VAL A 228 4.22 17.90 3.34
C VAL A 228 4.58 16.41 3.41
N GLN A 229 5.80 16.10 3.02
CA GLN A 229 6.41 14.79 3.23
C GLN A 229 7.40 14.92 4.37
N PHE A 230 7.35 14.00 5.31
CA PHE A 230 8.27 13.99 6.44
C PHE A 230 8.87 12.62 6.66
N TYR A 231 10.05 12.62 7.25
CA TYR A 231 10.79 11.43 7.56
C TYR A 231 11.50 11.61 8.90
N LEU A 232 11.08 10.86 9.90
CA LEU A 232 11.74 10.81 11.20
C LEU A 232 12.62 9.56 11.24
N ARG A 233 13.92 9.76 11.38
CA ARG A 233 14.90 8.70 11.56
C ARG A 233 15.36 8.69 12.99
N ILE A 234 15.32 7.53 13.63
CA ILE A 234 15.84 7.28 14.97
C ILE A 234 17.00 6.29 14.81
N ASP A 235 18.21 6.71 15.12
CA ASP A 235 19.40 5.88 14.94
C ASP A 235 19.37 4.64 15.84
N GLY A 236 19.80 3.50 15.30
CA GLY A 236 19.80 2.21 16.01
C GLY A 236 19.44 1.03 15.12
N GLY A 237 18.15 0.72 15.01
CA GLY A 237 17.66 -0.39 14.20
C GLY A 237 18.19 -1.76 14.69
N GLN A 238 18.35 -2.71 13.76
CA GLN A 238 18.82 -4.06 14.07
C GLN A 238 20.24 -4.10 14.67
N LEU A 239 21.05 -3.06 14.48
CA LEU A 239 22.38 -2.99 15.10
C LEU A 239 22.29 -3.06 16.63
N LEU A 240 21.23 -2.50 17.21
CA LEU A 240 21.02 -2.47 18.67
C LEU A 240 20.21 -3.66 19.20
N ASP A 241 19.80 -4.58 18.34
CA ASP A 241 19.19 -5.83 18.78
C ASP A 241 20.17 -6.66 19.63
N PRO A 242 19.76 -7.26 20.74
CA PRO A 242 20.57 -8.25 21.44
C PRO A 242 21.03 -9.35 20.48
N SER A 243 22.22 -9.89 20.71
CA SER A 243 22.87 -10.83 19.78
C SER A 243 22.04 -12.10 19.52
N ASP A 244 21.32 -12.56 20.53
CA ASP A 244 20.45 -13.74 20.52
C ASP A 244 19.00 -13.44 20.14
N LYS A 245 18.62 -12.15 20.00
CA LYS A 245 17.24 -11.69 19.74
C LYS A 245 17.15 -10.78 18.52
N LYS A 246 17.86 -11.15 17.46
CA LYS A 246 17.81 -10.41 16.19
C LYS A 246 16.39 -10.44 15.59
N GLY A 247 15.89 -9.25 15.21
CA GLY A 247 14.52 -9.02 14.79
C GLY A 247 13.67 -8.24 15.80
N THR A 248 14.23 -7.92 16.97
CA THR A 248 13.53 -7.13 18.02
C THR A 248 13.12 -5.76 17.48
N ALA A 249 14.02 -5.00 16.84
CA ALA A 249 13.71 -3.70 16.24
C ALA A 249 12.57 -3.78 15.22
N SER A 250 12.56 -4.84 14.40
CA SER A 250 11.52 -5.06 13.40
C SER A 250 10.14 -5.31 14.04
N LEU A 251 10.09 -6.10 15.11
CA LEU A 251 8.84 -6.34 15.84
C LEU A 251 8.39 -5.10 16.62
N VAL A 252 9.32 -4.30 17.17
CA VAL A 252 9.00 -3.00 17.79
C VAL A 252 8.32 -2.09 16.77
N ALA A 253 8.92 -1.90 15.58
CA ALA A 253 8.35 -1.07 14.53
C ALA A 253 6.95 -1.55 14.12
N ASN A 254 6.75 -2.87 13.98
CA ASN A 254 5.45 -3.44 13.67
C ASN A 254 4.40 -3.18 14.77
N LEU A 255 4.80 -3.27 16.05
CA LEU A 255 3.87 -3.04 17.15
C LEU A 255 3.52 -1.56 17.35
N MET A 256 4.42 -0.65 17.01
CA MET A 256 4.13 0.79 17.05
C MET A 256 3.00 1.18 16.07
N ASP A 257 2.79 0.41 15.01
CA ASP A 257 1.70 0.60 14.04
C ASP A 257 0.37 -0.06 14.49
N GLU A 258 0.38 -0.84 15.56
CA GLU A 258 -0.79 -1.58 16.07
C GLU A 258 -1.56 -0.82 17.17
N GLY A 259 -1.61 0.52 17.04
CA GLY A 259 -2.39 1.41 17.91
C GLY A 259 -1.58 2.06 19.02
N THR A 260 -2.29 2.90 19.79
CA THR A 260 -1.75 3.65 20.92
C THR A 260 -2.48 3.26 22.20
N LYS A 261 -2.10 3.81 23.34
CA LYS A 261 -2.86 3.59 24.60
C LYS A 261 -4.30 4.05 24.50
N SER A 262 -4.56 5.12 23.72
CA SER A 262 -5.87 5.73 23.57
C SER A 262 -6.65 5.22 22.36
N LYS A 263 -5.99 4.57 21.41
CA LYS A 263 -6.59 4.13 20.14
C LYS A 263 -6.27 2.67 19.83
N THR A 264 -7.28 1.93 19.46
CA THR A 264 -7.13 0.62 18.80
C THR A 264 -6.46 0.79 17.43
N PRO A 265 -5.95 -0.29 16.80
CA PRO A 265 -5.40 -0.21 15.44
C PRO A 265 -6.38 0.39 14.42
N ALA A 266 -7.66 0.04 14.50
CA ALA A 266 -8.69 0.57 13.60
C ALA A 266 -8.96 2.07 13.84
N GLU A 267 -9.00 2.51 15.11
CA GLU A 267 -9.19 3.92 15.46
C GLU A 267 -7.98 4.78 15.09
N LEU A 268 -6.76 4.24 15.20
CA LEU A 268 -5.55 4.94 14.75
C LEU A 268 -5.55 5.11 13.23
N GLU A 269 -5.83 4.03 12.49
CA GLU A 269 -5.95 4.05 11.03
C GLU A 269 -7.04 5.03 10.58
N GLU A 270 -8.22 5.01 11.22
CA GLU A 270 -9.30 5.96 10.94
C GLU A 270 -8.88 7.41 11.19
N ALA A 271 -8.17 7.68 12.28
CA ALA A 271 -7.70 9.02 12.60
C ALA A 271 -6.69 9.54 11.56
N ILE A 272 -5.76 8.70 11.09
CA ILE A 272 -4.80 9.02 10.02
C ILE A 272 -5.54 9.26 8.70
N ASP A 273 -6.45 8.38 8.34
CA ASP A 273 -7.20 8.44 7.09
C ASP A 273 -8.11 9.69 7.02
N LEU A 274 -8.74 10.08 8.14
CA LEU A 274 -9.58 11.29 8.22
C LEU A 274 -8.81 12.58 7.93
N LEU A 275 -7.50 12.57 8.14
CA LEU A 275 -6.59 13.66 7.79
C LEU A 275 -6.12 13.58 6.33
N GLY A 276 -6.44 12.50 5.60
CA GLY A 276 -5.85 12.21 4.29
C GLY A 276 -4.34 12.02 4.37
N SER A 277 -3.85 11.61 5.51
CA SER A 277 -2.42 11.41 5.78
C SER A 277 -2.03 9.95 5.64
N SER A 278 -0.74 9.70 5.57
CA SER A 278 -0.17 8.37 5.69
C SER A 278 0.99 8.39 6.68
N ILE A 279 1.08 7.37 7.52
CA ILE A 279 2.19 7.16 8.45
C ILE A 279 2.63 5.72 8.25
N SER A 280 3.94 5.50 8.09
CA SER A 280 4.53 4.17 7.94
C SER A 280 5.75 4.04 8.82
N ILE A 281 5.84 2.95 9.57
CA ILE A 281 6.91 2.69 10.51
C ILE A 281 7.69 1.46 10.05
N SER A 282 9.00 1.57 10.02
CA SER A 282 9.86 0.47 9.60
C SER A 282 11.18 0.46 10.36
N ALA A 283 11.74 -0.74 10.57
CA ALA A 283 13.06 -0.91 11.10
C ALA A 283 14.02 -1.36 10.01
N GLY A 284 15.14 -0.65 9.90
CA GLY A 284 16.28 -1.00 9.06
C GLY A 284 17.43 -1.58 9.88
N LEU A 285 18.59 -1.71 9.24
CA LEU A 285 19.80 -2.14 9.92
C LEU A 285 20.25 -1.12 10.96
N GLU A 286 20.28 0.16 10.60
CA GLU A 286 20.89 1.25 11.37
C GLU A 286 19.88 2.23 11.99
N SER A 287 18.59 2.08 11.71
CA SER A 287 17.57 3.03 12.19
C SER A 287 16.18 2.40 12.24
N ILE A 288 15.33 2.98 13.10
CA ILE A 288 13.88 2.90 12.96
C ILE A 288 13.41 4.20 12.31
N SER A 289 12.55 4.10 11.32
CA SER A 289 12.07 5.22 10.54
C SER A 289 10.56 5.32 10.59
N ILE A 290 10.08 6.55 10.74
CA ILE A 290 8.67 6.90 10.55
C ILE A 290 8.59 7.86 9.38
N SER A 291 7.95 7.47 8.32
CA SER A 291 7.70 8.31 7.14
C SER A 291 6.22 8.65 7.03
N GLY A 292 5.93 9.84 6.57
CA GLY A 292 4.56 10.24 6.37
C GLY A 292 4.38 11.28 5.26
N ASN A 293 3.15 11.35 4.81
CA ASN A 293 2.68 12.34 3.85
C ASN A 293 1.37 12.92 4.39
N SER A 294 1.22 14.22 4.34
CA SER A 294 0.05 14.94 4.83
C SER A 294 -0.26 16.14 3.95
N LEU A 295 -1.54 16.52 3.89
CA LEU A 295 -1.90 17.87 3.45
C LEU A 295 -1.33 18.90 4.43
N ALA A 296 -0.80 20.01 3.92
CA ALA A 296 -0.21 21.06 4.77
C ALA A 296 -1.19 21.56 5.86
N LYS A 297 -2.49 21.65 5.52
CA LYS A 297 -3.54 22.04 6.48
C LYS A 297 -3.75 21.06 7.64
N ASN A 298 -3.29 19.81 7.50
CA ASN A 298 -3.49 18.73 8.47
C ASN A 298 -2.17 18.27 9.12
N LEU A 299 -1.05 18.97 8.84
CA LEU A 299 0.27 18.55 9.31
C LEU A 299 0.33 18.46 10.84
N ASP A 300 -0.12 19.49 11.55
CA ASP A 300 -0.05 19.51 13.02
C ASP A 300 -0.80 18.32 13.62
N ALA A 301 -2.03 18.07 13.17
CA ALA A 301 -2.82 16.93 13.65
C ALA A 301 -2.16 15.57 13.28
N THR A 302 -1.48 15.49 12.12
CA THR A 302 -0.73 14.30 11.73
C THR A 302 0.48 14.08 12.63
N LEU A 303 1.21 15.15 12.96
CA LEU A 303 2.35 15.07 13.87
C LEU A 303 1.93 14.76 15.31
N ASP A 304 0.75 15.18 15.73
CA ASP A 304 0.19 14.77 17.03
C ASP A 304 -0.02 13.25 17.10
N LEU A 305 -0.52 12.63 16.01
CA LEU A 305 -0.62 11.17 15.92
C LEU A 305 0.75 10.49 15.93
N VAL A 306 1.74 11.03 15.22
CA VAL A 306 3.13 10.53 15.28
C VAL A 306 3.69 10.61 16.69
N ASN A 307 3.46 11.72 17.38
CA ASN A 307 3.89 11.88 18.78
C ASN A 307 3.21 10.86 19.71
N GLU A 308 1.89 10.63 19.53
CA GLU A 308 1.17 9.63 20.31
C GLU A 308 1.73 8.22 20.08
N ILE A 309 2.01 7.84 18.83
CA ILE A 309 2.64 6.56 18.47
C ILE A 309 3.99 6.40 19.15
N LEU A 310 4.80 7.47 19.16
CA LEU A 310 6.14 7.46 19.74
C LEU A 310 6.16 7.45 21.27
N THR A 311 5.19 8.08 21.92
CA THR A 311 5.20 8.24 23.38
C THR A 311 4.28 7.27 24.12
N GLU A 312 3.25 6.79 23.41
CA GLU A 312 2.18 5.98 24.00
C GLU A 312 1.81 4.73 23.19
N PRO A 313 2.77 3.90 22.77
CA PRO A 313 2.48 2.68 22.03
C PRO A 313 1.62 1.70 22.85
N ARG A 314 0.75 0.97 22.15
CA ARG A 314 -0.25 0.08 22.76
C ARG A 314 0.35 -1.28 23.14
N TRP A 315 1.37 -1.70 23.24
CA TRP A 315 1.94 -2.99 23.66
C TRP A 315 0.90 -4.12 23.85
N ASP A 316 0.13 -4.42 22.80
CA ASP A 316 -0.92 -5.46 22.83
C ASP A 316 -0.32 -6.86 22.63
N GLU A 317 -0.56 -7.78 23.55
CA GLU A 317 0.02 -9.12 23.53
C GLU A 317 -0.48 -9.93 22.32
N LYS A 318 -1.77 -9.80 21.96
CA LYS A 318 -2.34 -10.50 20.81
C LYS A 318 -1.74 -9.99 19.50
N ALA A 319 -1.58 -8.67 19.35
CA ALA A 319 -0.92 -8.07 18.20
C ALA A 319 0.54 -8.52 18.09
N PHE A 320 1.25 -8.63 19.21
CA PHE A 320 2.62 -9.17 19.25
C PHE A 320 2.69 -10.60 18.72
N GLU A 321 1.84 -11.52 19.21
CA GLU A 321 1.82 -12.91 18.75
C GLU A 321 1.48 -13.03 17.26
N ILE A 322 0.58 -12.17 16.75
CA ILE A 322 0.26 -12.10 15.32
C ILE A 322 1.48 -11.62 14.52
N ALA A 323 2.14 -10.55 14.95
CA ALA A 323 3.32 -10.01 14.28
C ALA A 323 4.46 -11.03 14.25
N LYS A 324 4.70 -11.73 15.37
CA LYS A 324 5.68 -12.79 15.51
C LYS A 324 5.39 -13.96 14.57
N THR A 325 4.15 -14.44 14.53
CA THR A 325 3.71 -15.50 13.61
C THR A 325 3.88 -15.11 12.15
N ARG A 326 3.49 -13.89 11.76
CA ARG A 326 3.70 -13.36 10.41
C ARG A 326 5.18 -13.32 10.05
N ARG A 327 6.02 -12.90 11.01
CA ARG A 327 7.47 -12.84 10.78
C ARG A 327 8.07 -14.23 10.55
N LEU A 328 7.70 -15.21 11.36
CA LEU A 328 8.13 -16.60 11.20
C LEU A 328 7.67 -17.18 9.85
N ALA A 329 6.43 -16.93 9.46
CA ALA A 329 5.92 -17.34 8.15
C ALA A 329 6.71 -16.71 6.99
N SER A 330 7.03 -15.40 7.08
CA SER A 330 7.87 -14.71 6.10
C SER A 330 9.28 -15.32 5.99
N ILE A 331 9.91 -15.66 7.12
CA ILE A 331 11.21 -16.33 7.15
C ILE A 331 11.14 -17.71 6.46
N GLN A 332 10.07 -18.48 6.67
CA GLN A 332 9.87 -19.75 5.99
C GLN A 332 9.71 -19.57 4.47
N GLN A 333 8.95 -18.54 4.06
CA GLN A 333 8.76 -18.25 2.62
C GLN A 333 10.09 -17.92 1.91
N VAL A 334 11.00 -17.23 2.60
CA VAL A 334 12.35 -16.91 2.05
C VAL A 334 13.13 -18.19 1.69
N LYS A 335 12.91 -19.31 2.37
CA LYS A 335 13.56 -20.60 2.05
C LYS A 335 13.23 -21.12 0.65
N GLY A 336 12.11 -20.70 0.08
CA GLY A 336 11.72 -20.98 -1.30
C GLY A 336 12.31 -20.02 -2.34
N ASN A 337 13.05 -18.97 -1.91
CA ASN A 337 13.62 -17.98 -2.80
C ASN A 337 15.14 -18.11 -2.92
N PRO A 338 15.67 -18.71 -4.04
CA PRO A 338 17.10 -18.95 -4.19
C PRO A 338 17.96 -17.68 -4.15
N GLN A 339 17.45 -16.57 -4.65
CA GLN A 339 18.17 -15.28 -4.65
C GLN A 339 18.37 -14.76 -3.23
N SER A 340 17.31 -14.76 -2.42
CA SER A 340 17.39 -14.34 -1.01
C SER A 340 18.35 -15.24 -0.22
N LEU A 341 18.32 -16.55 -0.45
CA LEU A 341 19.25 -17.50 0.18
C LEU A 341 20.70 -17.22 -0.23
N ALA A 342 20.95 -16.94 -1.52
CA ALA A 342 22.29 -16.62 -2.03
C ALA A 342 22.82 -15.32 -1.38
N PHE A 343 22.01 -14.27 -1.28
CA PHE A 343 22.41 -13.02 -0.62
C PHE A 343 22.67 -13.22 0.88
N ASN A 344 21.85 -13.97 1.58
CA ASN A 344 22.06 -14.27 2.99
C ASN A 344 23.40 -15.04 3.19
N ALA A 345 23.66 -16.03 2.34
CA ALA A 345 24.92 -16.79 2.38
C ALA A 345 26.14 -15.92 2.03
N LEU A 346 26.00 -15.02 1.06
CA LEU A 346 27.04 -14.06 0.68
C LEU A 346 27.36 -13.11 1.85
N ASN A 347 26.34 -12.48 2.44
CA ASN A 347 26.53 -11.58 3.57
C ASN A 347 27.23 -12.27 4.75
N LYS A 348 26.82 -13.50 5.07
CA LYS A 348 27.44 -14.31 6.11
C LYS A 348 28.92 -14.59 5.83
N ARG A 349 29.26 -14.84 4.56
CA ARG A 349 30.67 -15.06 4.14
C ARG A 349 31.50 -13.79 4.14
N LEU A 350 30.91 -12.65 3.76
CA LEU A 350 31.62 -11.37 3.69
C LEU A 350 31.88 -10.78 5.08
N TYR A 351 30.91 -10.86 5.97
CA TYR A 351 30.97 -10.16 7.25
C TYR A 351 31.31 -11.09 8.42
N GLY A 352 31.16 -12.40 8.26
CA GLY A 352 31.34 -13.38 9.35
C GLY A 352 30.13 -13.48 10.27
N ASP A 353 30.00 -14.60 10.98
CA ASP A 353 28.79 -14.95 11.74
C ASP A 353 28.41 -13.97 12.86
N SER A 354 29.38 -13.24 13.42
CA SER A 354 29.15 -12.31 14.52
C SER A 354 28.74 -10.91 14.09
N HIS A 355 28.88 -10.56 12.82
CA HIS A 355 28.58 -9.20 12.35
C HIS A 355 27.06 -9.02 12.16
N PRO A 356 26.47 -7.89 12.58
CA PRO A 356 25.04 -7.66 12.42
C PRO A 356 24.52 -7.82 10.98
N SER A 357 25.30 -7.39 9.98
CA SER A 357 24.95 -7.54 8.56
C SER A 357 24.96 -8.99 8.05
N ALA A 358 25.49 -9.93 8.81
CA ALA A 358 25.43 -11.37 8.47
C ALA A 358 24.08 -11.99 8.79
N THR A 359 23.28 -11.35 9.64
CA THR A 359 21.92 -11.80 9.97
C THR A 359 20.91 -11.08 9.10
N PRO A 360 19.95 -11.79 8.49
CA PRO A 360 18.88 -11.16 7.73
C PRO A 360 18.15 -10.09 8.55
N LEU A 361 17.75 -9.01 7.88
CA LEU A 361 16.94 -7.98 8.51
C LEU A 361 15.63 -8.59 9.05
N GLY A 362 15.34 -8.36 10.33
CA GLY A 362 14.21 -8.93 11.06
C GLY A 362 14.46 -10.34 11.60
N GLY A 363 15.72 -10.79 11.68
CA GLY A 363 16.15 -11.97 12.43
C GLY A 363 16.06 -13.31 11.70
N THR A 364 16.32 -14.36 12.45
CA THR A 364 16.18 -15.76 12.08
C THR A 364 14.98 -16.39 12.79
N ALA A 365 14.56 -17.60 12.41
CA ALA A 365 13.46 -18.29 13.09
C ALA A 365 13.76 -18.43 14.60
N ASP A 366 14.93 -18.95 14.95
CA ASP A 366 15.32 -19.20 16.35
C ASP A 366 15.35 -17.89 17.16
N SER A 367 15.93 -16.80 16.60
CA SER A 367 15.97 -15.52 17.30
C SER A 367 14.57 -14.94 17.51
N VAL A 368 13.73 -14.97 16.47
CA VAL A 368 12.35 -14.44 16.54
C VAL A 368 11.49 -15.25 17.50
N GLU A 369 11.61 -16.59 17.52
CA GLU A 369 10.89 -17.44 18.48
C GLU A 369 11.24 -17.11 19.93
N SER A 370 12.49 -16.70 20.21
CA SER A 370 12.95 -16.36 21.56
C SER A 370 12.52 -14.97 22.03
N ILE A 371 12.09 -14.07 21.13
CA ILE A 371 11.70 -12.70 21.48
C ILE A 371 10.40 -12.69 22.27
N THR A 372 10.38 -11.88 23.32
CA THR A 372 9.23 -11.65 24.21
C THR A 372 8.76 -10.20 24.16
N MET A 373 7.55 -9.92 24.62
CA MET A 373 7.06 -8.55 24.78
C MET A 373 7.96 -7.69 25.68
N THR A 374 8.57 -8.28 26.69
CA THR A 374 9.51 -7.60 27.57
C THR A 374 10.76 -7.13 26.79
N ASP A 375 11.25 -7.95 25.86
CA ASP A 375 12.40 -7.57 25.03
C ASP A 375 12.08 -6.36 24.15
N LEU A 376 10.85 -6.32 23.59
CA LEU A 376 10.40 -5.18 22.79
C LEU A 376 10.33 -3.90 23.62
N LYS A 377 9.74 -3.95 24.80
CA LYS A 377 9.65 -2.81 25.72
C LYS A 377 11.03 -2.33 26.17
N ASN A 378 11.93 -3.26 26.45
CA ASN A 378 13.31 -2.93 26.83
C ASN A 378 14.04 -2.24 25.68
N TYR A 379 13.94 -2.79 24.46
CA TYR A 379 14.53 -2.19 23.28
C TYR A 379 13.98 -0.76 23.04
N PHE A 380 12.67 -0.60 23.08
CA PHE A 380 12.00 0.68 22.89
C PHE A 380 12.49 1.72 23.91
N ASN A 381 12.44 1.40 25.19
CA ASN A 381 12.84 2.32 26.27
C ASN A 381 14.33 2.70 26.23
N ALA A 382 15.19 1.81 25.75
CA ALA A 382 16.61 2.04 25.68
C ALA A 382 17.05 2.84 24.44
N ASN A 383 16.31 2.70 23.32
CA ASN A 383 16.82 3.12 22.02
C ASN A 383 15.95 4.17 21.32
N ILE A 384 14.65 4.29 21.65
CA ILE A 384 13.79 5.33 21.08
C ILE A 384 13.94 6.60 21.91
N SER A 385 14.72 7.55 21.38
CA SER A 385 15.04 8.78 22.10
C SER A 385 15.12 9.96 21.13
N PRO A 386 14.64 11.16 21.55
CA PRO A 386 14.77 12.38 20.74
C PRO A 386 16.22 12.81 20.49
N GLN A 387 17.18 12.44 21.37
CA GLN A 387 18.59 12.82 21.22
C GLN A 387 19.27 12.13 20.02
N VAL A 388 18.76 11.01 19.56
CA VAL A 388 19.23 10.25 18.38
C VAL A 388 18.27 10.32 17.22
N ALA A 389 17.33 11.28 17.27
CA ALA A 389 16.30 11.46 16.27
C ALA A 389 16.62 12.62 15.30
N HIS A 390 16.39 12.37 14.03
CA HIS A 390 16.56 13.30 12.93
C HIS A 390 15.23 13.41 12.16
N PHE A 391 14.66 14.59 12.13
CA PHE A 391 13.41 14.86 11.42
C PHE A 391 13.70 15.64 10.14
N HIS A 392 13.22 15.11 9.04
CA HIS A 392 13.41 15.66 7.70
C HIS A 392 12.09 16.02 7.07
#